data_361571c3abe752689530e450e30f3543
#
_entry.id   361571c3abe752689530e450e30f3543
#
_cell.length_a   1.000
_cell.length_b   1.000
_cell.length_c   1.000
_cell.angle_alpha   90.00
_cell.angle_beta   90.00
_cell.angle_gamma   90.00
#
_symmetry.space_group_name_H-M   'P 1'
#
loop_
_entity.id
_entity.type
_entity.pdbx_description
1 polymer ?
#
loop_
_entity_poly.entity_id
_entity_poly.type
_entity_poly.pdbx_seq_one_letter_code
_entity_poly.pdbx_strand_id
1 'polypeptide(L)'
;VAAGPPAQISTLILPADVSWSDGAAATTAPTAGVSPAAAGEVVANIAKVLNSGTKTALLLGGRVLREEGLRAASRIAEKTGARLFCEVFPTRLQRGASVPHVERIAYLAEMASVQLEEFENLILVDAKAPVSFFAYPDKKSYLVPEHCTVHKLVEPEQDALKSLHALVDAVAAAHTQPKLPALDRPSLPGGKLTAAKVCQAIGALLPENAIISDEAQTSGVMLPAFTANAPKHDLLTLTGGAIGQGLPVAVGAAVACPDRPVLALAGDGSAMYTNQALWTMVNEDLDITVIILNNRSYAILNVELERVGAEGAGSKAKSQLDLSEPPIDFVALAQSQGMTATSVSTSRGFNRALENAFRQPGPHLIEAIVPSEFKGLKLKALPHILGALDSVPAPLAKAIKKKVAP
;
A
#
# COMPACT_ATOMS: atom_id res chain seq x y z
N VAL A 1 -19.88 -7.24 17.38
CA VAL A 1 -19.19 -6.01 16.91
C VAL A 1 -18.04 -6.36 15.97
N ALA A 2 -17.09 -7.23 16.37
CA ALA A 2 -15.91 -7.54 15.53
C ALA A 2 -16.27 -8.21 14.19
N ALA A 3 -17.28 -9.08 14.16
CA ALA A 3 -17.73 -9.80 12.98
C ALA A 3 -18.95 -9.15 12.26
N GLY A 4 -19.48 -8.07 12.82
CA GLY A 4 -20.65 -7.39 12.25
C GLY A 4 -20.30 -6.47 11.08
N PRO A 5 -21.31 -6.09 10.26
CA PRO A 5 -21.16 -4.92 9.40
C PRO A 5 -21.52 -3.62 10.15
N PRO A 6 -20.60 -2.62 10.22
CA PRO A 6 -19.20 -2.74 9.83
C PRO A 6 -18.41 -3.58 10.85
N ALA A 7 -17.45 -4.36 10.37
CA ALA A 7 -16.51 -5.02 11.26
C ALA A 7 -15.65 -3.96 11.96
N GLN A 8 -15.55 -4.06 13.29
CA GLN A 8 -14.86 -3.06 14.11
C GLN A 8 -13.89 -3.72 15.08
N ILE A 9 -12.91 -2.95 15.55
CA ILE A 9 -12.05 -3.39 16.64
C ILE A 9 -12.88 -3.47 17.92
N SER A 10 -12.91 -4.65 18.54
CA SER A 10 -13.56 -4.87 19.82
C SER A 10 -12.50 -5.12 20.89
N THR A 11 -12.54 -4.33 21.95
CA THR A 11 -11.67 -4.51 23.11
C THR A 11 -12.46 -5.14 24.23
N LEU A 12 -12.02 -6.33 24.69
CA LEU A 12 -12.56 -7.02 25.84
C LEU A 12 -11.57 -6.86 27.00
N ILE A 13 -12.02 -6.26 28.09
CA ILE A 13 -11.26 -6.20 29.34
C ILE A 13 -11.73 -7.36 30.20
N LEU A 14 -10.85 -8.34 30.43
CA LEU A 14 -11.12 -9.50 31.25
C LEU A 14 -10.33 -9.35 32.56
N PRO A 15 -10.97 -8.97 33.68
CA PRO A 15 -10.32 -8.92 34.98
C PRO A 15 -9.81 -10.29 35.41
N ALA A 16 -8.72 -10.31 36.19
CA ALA A 16 -8.07 -11.56 36.59
C ALA A 16 -8.99 -12.48 37.44
N ASP A 17 -9.78 -11.89 38.32
CA ASP A 17 -10.72 -12.63 39.17
C ASP A 17 -11.80 -13.35 38.36
N VAL A 18 -12.27 -12.75 37.27
CA VAL A 18 -13.22 -13.39 36.35
C VAL A 18 -12.57 -14.61 35.65
N SER A 19 -11.26 -14.56 35.38
CA SER A 19 -10.52 -15.68 34.79
C SER A 19 -10.39 -16.91 35.68
N TRP A 20 -10.50 -16.71 37.03
CA TRP A 20 -10.40 -17.78 38.02
C TRP A 20 -11.77 -18.27 38.52
N SER A 21 -12.85 -17.56 38.21
CA SER A 21 -14.18 -17.88 38.69
C SER A 21 -14.84 -19.01 37.87
N ASP A 22 -15.59 -19.83 38.54
CA ASP A 22 -16.46 -20.83 37.91
C ASP A 22 -17.67 -20.15 37.24
N GLY A 23 -18.34 -20.86 36.32
CA GLY A 23 -19.60 -20.43 35.71
C GLY A 23 -19.50 -19.93 34.30
N ALA A 24 -18.35 -20.07 33.63
CA ALA A 24 -18.23 -19.81 32.21
C ALA A 24 -19.10 -20.80 31.42
N ALA A 25 -19.90 -20.27 30.49
CA ALA A 25 -20.72 -21.07 29.58
C ALA A 25 -20.38 -20.75 28.12
N ALA A 26 -20.25 -21.79 27.31
CA ALA A 26 -20.10 -21.61 25.87
C ALA A 26 -21.39 -20.99 25.30
N THR A 27 -21.23 -19.97 24.47
CA THR A 27 -22.35 -19.34 23.76
C THR A 27 -22.10 -19.33 22.27
N THR A 28 -23.16 -19.30 21.49
CA THR A 28 -23.09 -19.18 20.03
C THR A 28 -22.85 -17.72 19.67
N ALA A 29 -21.88 -17.46 18.80
CA ALA A 29 -21.67 -16.14 18.25
C ALA A 29 -22.92 -15.67 17.49
N PRO A 30 -23.37 -14.42 17.64
CA PRO A 30 -24.48 -13.90 16.86
C PRO A 30 -24.15 -13.91 15.37
N THR A 31 -25.13 -14.23 14.53
CA THR A 31 -24.98 -14.16 13.09
C THR A 31 -24.73 -12.71 12.67
N ALA A 32 -23.71 -12.49 11.85
CA ALA A 32 -23.45 -11.17 11.30
C ALA A 32 -24.63 -10.68 10.46
N GLY A 33 -25.04 -9.44 10.68
CA GLY A 33 -26.10 -8.81 9.88
C GLY A 33 -25.66 -8.61 8.41
N VAL A 34 -26.65 -8.33 7.55
CA VAL A 34 -26.38 -7.97 6.14
C VAL A 34 -26.39 -6.45 6.01
N SER A 35 -25.31 -5.88 5.46
CA SER A 35 -25.24 -4.44 5.16
C SER A 35 -26.22 -4.08 4.05
N PRO A 36 -27.06 -3.03 4.23
CA PRO A 36 -27.88 -2.49 3.15
C PRO A 36 -26.98 -1.76 2.12
N ALA A 37 -27.47 -1.63 0.89
CA ALA A 37 -26.87 -0.70 -0.06
C ALA A 37 -27.18 0.76 0.32
N ALA A 38 -26.50 1.72 -0.32
CA ALA A 38 -26.80 3.13 -0.23
C ALA A 38 -28.25 3.42 -0.67
N ALA A 39 -28.85 4.48 -0.11
CA ALA A 39 -30.20 4.91 -0.52
C ALA A 39 -30.20 5.29 -2.02
N GLY A 40 -31.29 4.95 -2.72
CA GLY A 40 -31.42 5.21 -4.15
C GLY A 40 -31.26 6.68 -4.53
N GLU A 41 -31.66 7.59 -3.65
CA GLU A 41 -31.47 9.04 -3.83
C GLU A 41 -29.99 9.43 -3.86
N VAL A 42 -29.15 8.87 -2.97
CA VAL A 42 -27.71 9.11 -2.94
C VAL A 42 -27.08 8.64 -4.25
N VAL A 43 -27.44 7.42 -4.69
CA VAL A 43 -26.95 6.85 -5.96
C VAL A 43 -27.36 7.74 -7.14
N ALA A 44 -28.62 8.16 -7.20
CA ALA A 44 -29.13 9.04 -8.27
C ALA A 44 -28.44 10.40 -8.31
N ASN A 45 -28.17 11.00 -7.15
CA ASN A 45 -27.47 12.29 -7.08
C ASN A 45 -26.01 12.17 -7.55
N ILE A 46 -25.30 11.13 -7.13
CA ILE A 46 -23.93 10.86 -7.58
C ILE A 46 -23.90 10.55 -9.10
N ALA A 47 -24.89 9.81 -9.61
CA ALA A 47 -25.01 9.56 -11.04
C ALA A 47 -25.19 10.85 -11.87
N LYS A 48 -25.96 11.82 -11.35
CA LYS A 48 -26.09 13.15 -11.98
C LYS A 48 -24.74 13.88 -12.04
N VAL A 49 -23.97 13.85 -10.95
CA VAL A 49 -22.62 14.44 -10.91
C VAL A 49 -21.70 13.79 -11.94
N LEU A 50 -21.67 12.47 -12.00
CA LEU A 50 -20.86 11.72 -12.97
C LEU A 50 -21.23 11.99 -14.42
N ASN A 51 -22.51 12.19 -14.71
CA ASN A 51 -23.03 12.46 -16.04
C ASN A 51 -23.00 13.97 -16.43
N SER A 52 -22.58 14.86 -15.52
CA SER A 52 -22.54 16.33 -15.77
C SER A 52 -21.40 16.75 -16.70
N GLY A 53 -20.39 15.89 -16.91
CA GLY A 53 -19.19 16.23 -17.68
C GLY A 53 -18.14 17.03 -16.88
N THR A 54 -18.39 17.32 -15.60
CA THR A 54 -17.40 17.97 -14.72
C THR A 54 -16.27 17.01 -14.37
N LYS A 55 -15.07 17.54 -14.09
CA LYS A 55 -13.91 16.74 -13.71
C LYS A 55 -14.15 16.04 -12.37
N THR A 56 -14.38 14.75 -12.41
CA THR A 56 -14.76 13.93 -11.27
C THR A 56 -13.75 12.81 -11.02
N ALA A 57 -13.43 12.59 -9.75
CA ALA A 57 -12.63 11.46 -9.29
C ALA A 57 -13.43 10.55 -8.35
N LEU A 58 -13.20 9.23 -8.42
CA LEU A 58 -13.63 8.25 -7.43
C LEU A 58 -12.44 7.86 -6.58
N LEU A 59 -12.55 8.04 -5.27
CA LEU A 59 -11.58 7.52 -4.30
C LEU A 59 -12.14 6.24 -3.68
N LEU A 60 -11.49 5.14 -3.99
CA LEU A 60 -11.89 3.78 -3.63
C LEU A 60 -11.11 3.30 -2.41
N GLY A 61 -11.79 2.62 -1.50
CA GLY A 61 -11.20 1.99 -0.32
C GLY A 61 -11.79 0.62 -0.03
N GLY A 62 -11.44 0.03 1.09
CA GLY A 62 -12.04 -1.16 1.65
C GLY A 62 -12.22 -2.33 0.67
N ARG A 63 -13.41 -2.89 0.65
CA ARG A 63 -13.73 -4.09 -0.13
C ARG A 63 -13.86 -3.85 -1.63
N VAL A 64 -14.11 -2.62 -2.08
CA VAL A 64 -14.21 -2.32 -3.52
C VAL A 64 -12.86 -2.35 -4.24
N LEU A 65 -11.76 -2.42 -3.51
CA LEU A 65 -10.41 -2.62 -4.06
C LEU A 65 -10.10 -4.09 -4.42
N ARG A 66 -11.12 -4.94 -4.54
CA ARG A 66 -11.04 -6.27 -5.13
C ARG A 66 -11.44 -6.21 -6.60
N GLU A 67 -11.10 -7.24 -7.37
CA GLU A 67 -11.33 -7.27 -8.83
C GLU A 67 -12.76 -6.89 -9.21
N GLU A 68 -13.76 -7.40 -8.52
CA GLU A 68 -15.18 -7.11 -8.81
C GLU A 68 -15.49 -5.62 -8.68
N GLY A 69 -15.11 -4.99 -7.56
CA GLY A 69 -15.31 -3.56 -7.35
C GLY A 69 -14.49 -2.69 -8.30
N LEU A 70 -13.24 -3.08 -8.57
CA LEU A 70 -12.39 -2.37 -9.54
C LEU A 70 -12.96 -2.45 -10.96
N ARG A 71 -13.54 -3.60 -11.37
CA ARG A 71 -14.23 -3.73 -12.66
C ARG A 71 -15.46 -2.84 -12.73
N ALA A 72 -16.26 -2.78 -11.66
CA ALA A 72 -17.42 -1.89 -11.57
C ALA A 72 -17.00 -0.42 -11.65
N ALA A 73 -15.99 0.00 -10.88
CA ALA A 73 -15.45 1.35 -10.91
C ALA A 73 -14.86 1.71 -12.29
N SER A 74 -14.16 0.78 -12.94
CA SER A 74 -13.62 0.98 -14.28
C SER A 74 -14.71 1.19 -15.34
N ARG A 75 -15.84 0.46 -15.25
CA ARG A 75 -17.00 0.69 -16.14
C ARG A 75 -17.55 2.11 -15.99
N ILE A 76 -17.67 2.59 -14.75
CA ILE A 76 -18.09 3.96 -14.47
C ILE A 76 -17.08 4.95 -15.08
N ALA A 77 -15.79 4.74 -14.84
CA ALA A 77 -14.73 5.61 -15.35
C ALA A 77 -14.71 5.69 -16.89
N GLU A 78 -14.79 4.54 -17.58
CA GLU A 78 -14.82 4.49 -19.03
C GLU A 78 -16.10 5.13 -19.62
N LYS A 79 -17.21 5.08 -18.90
CA LYS A 79 -18.48 5.69 -19.33
C LYS A 79 -18.51 7.20 -19.13
N THR A 80 -17.96 7.69 -18.01
CA THR A 80 -18.16 9.08 -17.56
C THR A 80 -16.89 9.94 -17.66
N GLY A 81 -15.74 9.34 -17.93
CA GLY A 81 -14.45 10.03 -17.91
C GLY A 81 -13.87 10.26 -16.51
N ALA A 82 -14.50 9.75 -15.46
CA ALA A 82 -14.00 9.89 -14.09
C ALA A 82 -12.66 9.20 -13.89
N ARG A 83 -11.81 9.76 -13.01
CA ARG A 83 -10.52 9.16 -12.66
C ARG A 83 -10.68 8.27 -11.42
N LEU A 84 -9.90 7.19 -11.37
CA LEU A 84 -9.92 6.24 -10.26
C LEU A 84 -8.69 6.41 -9.39
N PHE A 85 -8.91 6.61 -8.10
CA PHE A 85 -7.88 6.65 -7.06
C PHE A 85 -8.18 5.64 -5.97
N CYS A 86 -7.16 5.20 -5.25
CA CYS A 86 -7.30 4.51 -3.99
C CYS A 86 -6.51 5.22 -2.88
N GLU A 87 -6.78 4.83 -1.65
CA GLU A 87 -6.10 5.37 -0.46
C GLU A 87 -4.57 5.21 -0.54
N VAL A 88 -3.85 6.02 0.25
CA VAL A 88 -2.37 5.96 0.34
C VAL A 88 -1.89 4.58 0.74
N PHE A 89 -2.54 3.97 1.75
CA PHE A 89 -2.21 2.64 2.26
C PHE A 89 -3.47 1.76 2.32
N PRO A 90 -3.93 1.24 1.16
CA PRO A 90 -5.07 0.34 1.15
C PRO A 90 -4.74 -0.96 1.90
N THR A 91 -5.68 -1.45 2.71
CA THR A 91 -5.49 -2.70 3.46
C THR A 91 -5.17 -3.88 2.54
N ARG A 92 -5.87 -3.97 1.42
CA ARG A 92 -5.66 -4.98 0.39
C ARG A 92 -6.13 -4.46 -0.96
N LEU A 93 -5.28 -4.45 -1.94
CA LEU A 93 -5.55 -4.07 -3.32
C LEU A 93 -5.26 -5.24 -4.26
N GLN A 94 -6.24 -5.69 -5.02
CA GLN A 94 -6.01 -6.60 -6.14
C GLN A 94 -5.51 -5.80 -7.34
N ARG A 95 -4.50 -6.34 -8.03
CA ARG A 95 -3.88 -5.66 -9.17
C ARG A 95 -3.15 -6.63 -10.10
N GLY A 96 -2.58 -6.09 -11.16
CA GLY A 96 -1.87 -6.86 -12.19
C GLY A 96 -2.69 -7.05 -13.46
N ALA A 97 -2.24 -7.94 -14.32
CA ALA A 97 -2.91 -8.25 -15.58
C ALA A 97 -4.38 -8.62 -15.37
N SER A 98 -5.24 -8.14 -16.26
CA SER A 98 -6.70 -8.36 -16.24
C SER A 98 -7.46 -7.74 -15.05
N VAL A 99 -6.80 -6.95 -14.20
CA VAL A 99 -7.43 -6.17 -13.12
C VAL A 99 -7.30 -4.68 -13.43
N PRO A 100 -8.39 -3.89 -13.43
CA PRO A 100 -8.33 -2.46 -13.74
C PRO A 100 -7.34 -1.72 -12.85
N HIS A 101 -6.58 -0.81 -13.44
CA HIS A 101 -5.66 0.04 -12.69
C HIS A 101 -6.39 1.11 -11.89
N VAL A 102 -5.91 1.35 -10.68
CA VAL A 102 -6.29 2.46 -9.82
C VAL A 102 -5.03 3.20 -9.39
N GLU A 103 -5.04 4.53 -9.48
CA GLU A 103 -3.92 5.35 -9.03
C GLU A 103 -3.96 5.50 -7.51
N ARG A 104 -2.84 5.28 -6.85
CA ARG A 104 -2.75 5.47 -5.39
C ARG A 104 -2.50 6.94 -5.08
N ILE A 105 -3.23 7.50 -4.11
CA ILE A 105 -2.93 8.85 -3.59
C ILE A 105 -1.50 8.86 -3.04
N ALA A 106 -0.75 9.90 -3.37
CA ALA A 106 0.63 10.03 -2.94
C ALA A 106 0.74 10.22 -1.42
N TYR A 107 1.79 9.64 -0.81
CA TYR A 107 2.10 9.83 0.60
C TYR A 107 2.47 11.29 0.93
N LEU A 108 3.27 11.93 0.08
CA LEU A 108 3.66 13.32 0.26
C LEU A 108 2.49 14.25 -0.08
N ALA A 109 2.07 15.07 0.88
CA ALA A 109 0.88 15.91 0.79
C ALA A 109 0.88 16.83 -0.44
N GLU A 110 2.03 17.41 -0.77
CA GLU A 110 2.20 18.29 -1.94
C GLU A 110 1.92 17.53 -3.25
N MET A 111 2.36 16.28 -3.35
CA MET A 111 2.07 15.44 -4.51
C MET A 111 0.60 15.01 -4.57
N ALA A 112 -0.01 14.73 -3.43
CA ALA A 112 -1.43 14.41 -3.35
C ALA A 112 -2.29 15.61 -3.76
N SER A 113 -1.94 16.83 -3.33
CA SER A 113 -2.60 18.06 -3.76
C SER A 113 -2.54 18.23 -5.28
N VAL A 114 -1.36 18.04 -5.90
CA VAL A 114 -1.23 18.07 -7.37
C VAL A 114 -2.08 17.00 -8.07
N GLN A 115 -2.24 15.82 -7.46
CA GLN A 115 -3.11 14.78 -8.04
C GLN A 115 -4.58 15.20 -8.06
N LEU A 116 -5.03 15.91 -7.04
CA LEU A 116 -6.44 16.24 -6.82
C LEU A 116 -6.84 17.61 -7.36
N GLU A 117 -5.89 18.50 -7.65
CA GLU A 117 -6.13 19.92 -7.99
C GLU A 117 -7.10 20.14 -9.15
N GLU A 118 -7.14 19.23 -10.13
CA GLU A 118 -8.00 19.44 -11.30
C GLU A 118 -9.46 19.01 -11.11
N PHE A 119 -9.81 18.34 -9.99
CA PHE A 119 -11.14 17.78 -9.83
C PHE A 119 -12.09 18.74 -9.13
N GLU A 120 -13.29 18.86 -9.69
CA GLU A 120 -14.42 19.62 -9.14
C GLU A 120 -15.28 18.76 -8.21
N ASN A 121 -15.23 17.43 -8.38
CA ASN A 121 -15.96 16.47 -7.57
C ASN A 121 -15.07 15.28 -7.17
N LEU A 122 -15.14 14.90 -5.89
CA LEU A 122 -14.50 13.72 -5.33
C LEU A 122 -15.57 12.82 -4.72
N ILE A 123 -15.77 11.64 -5.30
CA ILE A 123 -16.72 10.64 -4.81
C ILE A 123 -15.98 9.62 -3.96
N LEU A 124 -16.33 9.52 -2.68
CA LEU A 124 -15.77 8.56 -1.73
C LEU A 124 -16.58 7.26 -1.78
N VAL A 125 -15.89 6.15 -2.04
CA VAL A 125 -16.48 4.81 -2.09
C VAL A 125 -15.73 3.92 -1.11
N ASP A 126 -16.29 3.72 0.07
CA ASP A 126 -15.66 2.99 1.19
C ASP A 126 -14.26 3.53 1.54
N ALA A 127 -14.10 4.85 1.42
CA ALA A 127 -12.86 5.57 1.66
C ALA A 127 -13.14 6.87 2.43
N LYS A 128 -12.11 7.37 3.12
CA LYS A 128 -12.14 8.68 3.78
C LYS A 128 -11.51 9.74 2.87
N ALA A 129 -11.95 10.98 3.00
CA ALA A 129 -11.30 12.10 2.32
C ALA A 129 -9.81 12.16 2.68
N PRO A 130 -8.91 12.40 1.70
CA PRO A 130 -7.48 12.33 1.94
C PRO A 130 -6.99 13.46 2.85
N VAL A 131 -6.15 13.07 3.80
CA VAL A 131 -5.45 13.98 4.72
C VAL A 131 -3.96 13.68 4.70
N SER A 132 -3.13 14.67 5.07
CA SER A 132 -1.69 14.45 5.26
C SER A 132 -1.45 13.50 6.44
N PHE A 133 -0.38 12.69 6.37
CA PHE A 133 -0.02 11.78 7.46
C PHE A 133 0.41 12.52 8.71
N PHE A 134 1.13 13.63 8.54
CA PHE A 134 1.61 14.48 9.62
C PHE A 134 1.13 15.91 9.39
N ALA A 135 0.89 16.62 10.48
CA ALA A 135 0.70 18.06 10.42
C ALA A 135 2.07 18.74 10.28
N TYR A 136 2.20 19.59 9.28
CA TYR A 136 3.39 20.41 9.07
C TYR A 136 3.06 21.88 9.27
N PRO A 137 3.99 22.70 9.81
CA PRO A 137 3.79 24.15 9.88
C PRO A 137 3.43 24.72 8.50
N ASP A 138 2.47 25.61 8.46
CA ASP A 138 2.01 26.33 7.27
C ASP A 138 1.56 25.46 6.09
N LYS A 139 1.22 24.19 6.34
CA LYS A 139 0.70 23.25 5.33
C LYS A 139 -0.72 22.81 5.66
N LYS A 140 -1.54 22.68 4.62
CA LYS A 140 -2.90 22.13 4.75
C LYS A 140 -2.83 20.65 5.08
N SER A 141 -3.58 20.21 6.09
CA SER A 141 -3.71 18.77 6.42
C SER A 141 -4.82 18.10 5.61
N TYR A 142 -5.88 18.81 5.29
CA TYR A 142 -6.96 18.33 4.43
C TYR A 142 -6.59 18.58 2.96
N LEU A 143 -6.49 17.51 2.16
CA LEU A 143 -5.86 17.54 0.84
C LEU A 143 -6.84 17.68 -0.32
N VAL A 144 -8.16 17.68 -0.04
CA VAL A 144 -9.15 17.97 -1.07
C VAL A 144 -9.11 19.48 -1.38
N PRO A 145 -9.06 19.88 -2.67
CA PRO A 145 -9.10 21.29 -3.06
C PRO A 145 -10.36 21.99 -2.57
N GLU A 146 -10.27 23.29 -2.23
CA GLU A 146 -11.42 24.05 -1.71
C GLU A 146 -12.58 24.15 -2.70
N HIS A 147 -12.28 24.14 -3.99
CA HIS A 147 -13.28 24.18 -5.06
C HIS A 147 -13.87 22.79 -5.36
N CYS A 148 -13.37 21.72 -4.75
CA CYS A 148 -13.80 20.35 -5.01
C CYS A 148 -14.91 19.94 -4.02
N THR A 149 -16.06 19.56 -4.55
CA THR A 149 -17.17 19.04 -3.74
C THR A 149 -16.96 17.56 -3.44
N VAL A 150 -17.09 17.20 -2.16
CA VAL A 150 -16.97 15.80 -1.71
C VAL A 150 -18.36 15.17 -1.64
N HIS A 151 -18.52 14.00 -2.28
CA HIS A 151 -19.71 13.18 -2.25
C HIS A 151 -19.38 11.84 -1.61
N LYS A 152 -20.25 11.31 -0.78
CA LYS A 152 -20.08 10.03 -0.13
C LYS A 152 -21.11 9.05 -0.68
N LEU A 153 -20.67 7.94 -1.26
CA LEU A 153 -21.56 6.92 -1.81
C LEU A 153 -22.14 6.02 -0.71
N VAL A 154 -21.35 5.68 0.28
CA VAL A 154 -21.75 4.76 1.35
C VAL A 154 -21.33 5.27 2.72
N GLU A 155 -22.15 4.97 3.72
CA GLU A 155 -21.79 5.04 5.13
C GLU A 155 -21.10 3.73 5.55
N PRO A 156 -20.34 3.72 6.69
CA PRO A 156 -19.59 2.53 7.12
C PRO A 156 -20.42 1.26 7.28
N GLU A 157 -21.72 1.39 7.60
CA GLU A 157 -22.65 0.27 7.82
C GLU A 157 -23.21 -0.29 6.51
N GLN A 158 -22.96 0.38 5.38
CA GLN A 158 -23.53 0.03 4.08
C GLN A 158 -22.60 -0.86 3.25
N ASP A 159 -23.18 -1.60 2.32
CA ASP A 159 -22.45 -2.43 1.38
C ASP A 159 -21.99 -1.61 0.18
N ALA A 160 -20.68 -1.28 0.20
CA ALA A 160 -20.06 -0.46 -0.84
C ALA A 160 -20.09 -1.14 -2.22
N LEU A 161 -19.96 -2.46 -2.28
CA LEU A 161 -19.94 -3.17 -3.55
C LEU A 161 -21.33 -3.16 -4.20
N LYS A 162 -22.38 -3.47 -3.43
CA LYS A 162 -23.76 -3.36 -3.93
C LYS A 162 -24.10 -1.95 -4.36
N SER A 163 -23.66 -0.94 -3.59
CA SER A 163 -23.89 0.48 -3.90
C SER A 163 -23.16 0.90 -5.18
N LEU A 164 -21.94 0.38 -5.38
CA LEU A 164 -21.16 0.65 -6.60
C LEU A 164 -21.81 -0.01 -7.82
N HIS A 165 -22.37 -1.21 -7.71
CA HIS A 165 -23.15 -1.84 -8.78
C HIS A 165 -24.41 -1.04 -9.10
N ALA A 166 -25.15 -0.58 -8.10
CA ALA A 166 -26.30 0.31 -8.31
C ALA A 166 -25.89 1.62 -9.05
N LEU A 167 -24.69 2.15 -8.75
CA LEU A 167 -24.17 3.32 -9.45
C LEU A 167 -23.79 3.00 -10.89
N VAL A 168 -23.25 1.79 -11.20
CA VAL A 168 -23.00 1.34 -12.58
C VAL A 168 -24.30 1.39 -13.41
N ASP A 169 -25.41 0.90 -12.83
CA ASP A 169 -26.71 0.90 -13.50
C ASP A 169 -27.24 2.34 -13.67
N ALA A 170 -27.13 3.17 -12.64
CA ALA A 170 -27.61 4.55 -12.64
C ALA A 170 -26.89 5.46 -13.66
N VAL A 171 -25.61 5.20 -13.96
CA VAL A 171 -24.86 5.91 -15.02
C VAL A 171 -24.94 5.21 -16.39
N ALA A 172 -25.77 4.17 -16.53
CA ALA A 172 -25.89 3.35 -17.74
C ALA A 172 -24.57 2.72 -18.21
N ALA A 173 -23.71 2.28 -17.29
CA ALA A 173 -22.41 1.68 -17.57
C ALA A 173 -22.41 0.14 -17.58
N ALA A 174 -23.58 -0.52 -17.42
CA ALA A 174 -23.69 -1.97 -17.31
C ALA A 174 -23.03 -2.73 -18.49
N HIS A 175 -23.15 -2.19 -19.71
CA HIS A 175 -22.55 -2.76 -20.92
C HIS A 175 -21.20 -2.17 -21.31
N THR A 176 -20.67 -1.19 -20.55
CA THR A 176 -19.35 -0.60 -20.77
C THR A 176 -18.28 -1.62 -20.39
N GLN A 177 -17.30 -1.81 -21.28
CA GLN A 177 -16.19 -2.72 -20.99
C GLN A 177 -15.20 -2.04 -20.04
N PRO A 178 -14.77 -2.72 -18.97
CA PRO A 178 -13.72 -2.19 -18.09
C PRO A 178 -12.38 -2.18 -18.83
N LYS A 179 -11.55 -1.20 -18.55
CA LYS A 179 -10.19 -1.13 -19.09
C LYS A 179 -9.27 -2.10 -18.35
N LEU A 180 -8.84 -3.15 -19.04
CA LEU A 180 -8.02 -4.21 -18.47
C LEU A 180 -6.59 -4.15 -19.04
N PRO A 181 -5.56 -4.11 -18.18
CA PRO A 181 -4.18 -4.22 -18.63
C PRO A 181 -3.87 -5.64 -19.12
N ALA A 182 -3.09 -5.74 -20.20
CA ALA A 182 -2.49 -7.01 -20.60
C ALA A 182 -1.34 -7.39 -19.67
N LEU A 183 -1.00 -8.67 -19.64
CA LEU A 183 0.22 -9.15 -18.98
C LEU A 183 1.44 -8.56 -19.70
N ASP A 184 2.27 -7.84 -18.95
CA ASP A 184 3.52 -7.28 -19.43
C ASP A 184 4.54 -7.26 -18.28
N ARG A 185 5.48 -8.19 -18.32
CA ARG A 185 6.54 -8.33 -17.33
C ARG A 185 7.74 -7.47 -17.73
N PRO A 186 8.31 -6.68 -16.80
CA PRO A 186 9.57 -6.00 -17.08
C PRO A 186 10.69 -7.02 -17.33
N SER A 187 11.72 -6.62 -18.06
CA SER A 187 12.93 -7.43 -18.22
C SER A 187 13.68 -7.55 -16.89
N LEU A 188 14.40 -8.68 -16.71
CA LEU A 188 15.26 -8.85 -15.53
C LEU A 188 16.38 -7.79 -15.49
N PRO A 189 16.59 -7.12 -14.36
CA PRO A 189 17.63 -6.12 -14.22
C PRO A 189 19.05 -6.75 -14.19
N GLY A 190 20.04 -5.97 -14.64
CA GLY A 190 21.46 -6.32 -14.58
C GLY A 190 22.30 -5.29 -13.83
N GLY A 191 23.57 -5.61 -13.58
CA GLY A 191 24.56 -4.74 -12.96
C GLY A 191 24.41 -4.60 -11.44
N LYS A 192 24.76 -3.40 -10.90
CA LYS A 192 24.68 -3.09 -9.46
C LYS A 192 23.23 -3.11 -8.99
N LEU A 193 22.96 -3.68 -7.80
CA LEU A 193 21.64 -3.72 -7.21
C LEU A 193 21.25 -2.33 -6.70
N THR A 194 19.98 -1.95 -6.93
CA THR A 194 19.34 -0.76 -6.37
C THR A 194 17.93 -1.13 -5.93
N ALA A 195 17.29 -0.33 -5.10
CA ALA A 195 15.91 -0.55 -4.67
C ALA A 195 14.94 -0.67 -5.86
N ALA A 196 15.05 0.21 -6.86
CA ALA A 196 14.25 0.12 -8.08
C ALA A 196 14.47 -1.19 -8.85
N LYS A 197 15.70 -1.71 -8.91
CA LYS A 197 15.99 -2.99 -9.57
C LYS A 197 15.46 -4.20 -8.79
N VAL A 198 15.41 -4.13 -7.46
CA VAL A 198 14.70 -5.13 -6.64
C VAL A 198 13.22 -5.17 -7.04
N CYS A 199 12.55 -4.01 -7.08
CA CYS A 199 11.16 -3.91 -7.51
C CYS A 199 10.95 -4.41 -8.96
N GLN A 200 11.88 -4.09 -9.87
CA GLN A 200 11.86 -4.56 -11.26
C GLN A 200 11.98 -6.09 -11.35
N ALA A 201 12.89 -6.70 -10.60
CA ALA A 201 13.05 -8.15 -10.56
C ALA A 201 11.80 -8.84 -9.99
N ILE A 202 11.18 -8.25 -8.97
CA ILE A 202 9.91 -8.74 -8.43
C ILE A 202 8.83 -8.72 -9.53
N GLY A 203 8.66 -7.61 -10.24
CA GLY A 203 7.69 -7.53 -11.35
C GLY A 203 7.96 -8.56 -12.46
N ALA A 204 9.24 -8.85 -12.75
CA ALA A 204 9.65 -9.83 -13.75
C ALA A 204 9.34 -11.28 -13.33
N LEU A 205 9.53 -11.62 -12.05
CA LEU A 205 9.51 -12.99 -11.54
C LEU A 205 8.24 -13.34 -10.74
N LEU A 206 7.39 -12.35 -10.41
CA LEU A 206 6.23 -12.54 -9.55
C LEU A 206 5.35 -13.72 -10.02
N PRO A 207 5.07 -14.72 -9.17
CA PRO A 207 4.15 -15.80 -9.51
C PRO A 207 2.71 -15.31 -9.69
N GLU A 208 1.92 -16.09 -10.41
CA GLU A 208 0.46 -15.88 -10.51
C GLU A 208 -0.19 -16.03 -9.13
N ASN A 209 -1.18 -15.20 -8.83
CA ASN A 209 -1.91 -15.19 -7.57
C ASN A 209 -1.06 -14.95 -6.30
N ALA A 210 0.15 -14.40 -6.44
CA ALA A 210 0.98 -14.07 -5.29
C ALA A 210 0.28 -13.07 -4.35
N ILE A 211 0.68 -13.09 -3.08
CA ILE A 211 0.30 -12.07 -2.09
C ILE A 211 1.57 -11.33 -1.70
N ILE A 212 1.58 -10.02 -1.87
CA ILE A 212 2.70 -9.16 -1.48
C ILE A 212 2.30 -8.40 -0.21
N SER A 213 3.05 -8.59 0.87
CA SER A 213 3.00 -7.73 2.06
C SER A 213 4.09 -6.69 1.94
N ASP A 214 3.72 -5.43 1.69
CA ASP A 214 4.65 -4.34 1.37
C ASP A 214 4.84 -3.37 2.53
N GLU A 215 6.01 -3.41 3.12
CA GLU A 215 6.50 -2.49 4.14
C GLU A 215 7.87 -1.88 3.74
N ALA A 216 8.19 -1.88 2.46
CA ALA A 216 9.50 -1.44 1.98
C ALA A 216 9.69 0.09 1.94
N GLN A 217 8.64 0.87 2.20
CA GLN A 217 8.66 2.33 2.31
C GLN A 217 9.38 3.03 1.14
N THR A 218 10.37 3.88 1.44
CA THR A 218 11.16 4.61 0.43
C THR A 218 11.84 3.69 -0.58
N SER A 219 12.27 2.51 -0.16
CA SER A 219 12.91 1.52 -1.06
C SER A 219 11.89 0.79 -1.94
N GLY A 220 10.63 0.72 -1.52
CA GLY A 220 9.53 0.07 -2.25
C GLY A 220 8.76 0.98 -3.21
N VAL A 221 9.09 2.27 -3.30
CA VAL A 221 8.31 3.28 -4.04
C VAL A 221 8.05 2.89 -5.50
N MET A 222 8.95 2.15 -6.14
CA MET A 222 8.84 1.69 -7.53
C MET A 222 8.06 0.37 -7.69
N LEU A 223 7.74 -0.33 -6.61
CA LEU A 223 7.05 -1.62 -6.67
C LEU A 223 5.71 -1.53 -7.42
N PRO A 224 4.84 -0.55 -7.16
CA PRO A 224 3.58 -0.43 -7.88
C PRO A 224 3.75 -0.25 -9.39
N ALA A 225 4.77 0.47 -9.83
CA ALA A 225 5.03 0.68 -11.25
C ALA A 225 5.49 -0.60 -11.96
N PHE A 226 6.45 -1.33 -11.36
CA PHE A 226 6.98 -2.55 -11.96
C PHE A 226 6.04 -3.76 -11.86
N THR A 227 5.08 -3.74 -10.94
CA THR A 227 4.08 -4.81 -10.80
C THR A 227 2.72 -4.47 -11.42
N ALA A 228 2.57 -3.30 -12.05
CA ALA A 228 1.31 -2.83 -12.62
C ALA A 228 0.68 -3.84 -13.59
N ASN A 229 1.50 -4.41 -14.47
CA ASN A 229 1.08 -5.39 -15.48
C ASN A 229 1.68 -6.79 -15.23
N ALA A 230 2.27 -7.04 -14.04
CA ALA A 230 2.69 -8.37 -13.61
C ALA A 230 1.47 -9.30 -13.51
N PRO A 231 1.63 -10.61 -13.31
CA PRO A 231 0.51 -11.50 -13.06
C PRO A 231 -0.41 -10.99 -11.95
N LYS A 232 -1.68 -11.38 -12.01
CA LYS A 232 -2.65 -10.99 -10.98
C LYS A 232 -2.17 -11.36 -9.59
N HIS A 233 -2.21 -10.40 -8.67
CA HIS A 233 -1.73 -10.54 -7.30
C HIS A 233 -2.50 -9.65 -6.35
N ASP A 234 -2.38 -9.93 -5.05
CA ASP A 234 -2.85 -9.05 -3.99
C ASP A 234 -1.68 -8.24 -3.42
N LEU A 235 -1.91 -6.97 -3.15
CA LEU A 235 -0.97 -6.09 -2.45
C LEU A 235 -1.59 -5.70 -1.10
N LEU A 236 -0.96 -6.10 -0.01
CA LEU A 236 -1.26 -5.70 1.36
C LEU A 236 -0.28 -4.59 1.72
N THR A 237 -0.77 -3.45 2.19
CA THR A 237 0.10 -2.32 2.46
C THR A 237 0.14 -1.95 3.94
N LEU A 238 0.96 -0.98 4.26
CA LEU A 238 1.23 -0.48 5.59
C LEU A 238 0.05 0.35 6.14
N THR A 239 -1.03 -0.31 6.54
CA THR A 239 -2.23 0.38 7.06
C THR A 239 -1.93 1.23 8.28
N GLY A 240 -2.45 2.47 8.27
CA GLY A 240 -2.20 3.43 9.35
C GLY A 240 -0.76 3.94 9.45
N GLY A 241 0.12 3.61 8.49
CA GLY A 241 1.53 3.99 8.54
C GLY A 241 2.32 3.28 9.65
N ALA A 242 1.78 2.19 10.21
CA ALA A 242 2.37 1.48 11.34
C ALA A 242 3.44 0.48 10.86
N ILE A 243 4.72 0.83 10.99
CA ILE A 243 5.83 -0.06 10.67
C ILE A 243 5.92 -1.24 11.64
N GLY A 244 6.44 -2.37 11.16
CA GLY A 244 6.53 -3.63 11.90
C GLY A 244 5.35 -4.57 11.63
N GLN A 245 4.33 -4.17 10.86
CA GLN A 245 3.22 -5.07 10.54
C GLN A 245 3.48 -6.00 9.34
N GLY A 246 4.44 -5.67 8.46
CA GLY A 246 4.65 -6.37 7.19
C GLY A 246 4.96 -7.84 7.34
N LEU A 247 5.87 -8.22 8.24
CA LEU A 247 6.22 -9.61 8.50
C LEU A 247 5.07 -10.40 9.14
N PRO A 248 4.40 -9.94 10.23
CA PRO A 248 3.23 -10.63 10.78
C PRO A 248 2.05 -10.73 9.80
N VAL A 249 1.82 -9.71 8.97
CA VAL A 249 0.79 -9.74 7.94
C VAL A 249 1.09 -10.82 6.89
N ALA A 250 2.36 -11.01 6.51
CA ALA A 250 2.76 -12.09 5.62
C ALA A 250 2.50 -13.48 6.24
N VAL A 251 2.77 -13.65 7.54
CA VAL A 251 2.40 -14.88 8.29
C VAL A 251 0.89 -15.11 8.19
N GLY A 252 0.08 -14.09 8.51
CA GLY A 252 -1.37 -14.20 8.44
C GLY A 252 -1.88 -14.51 7.03
N ALA A 253 -1.24 -13.95 6.00
CA ALA A 253 -1.58 -14.21 4.60
C ALA A 253 -1.28 -15.67 4.19
N ALA A 254 -0.13 -16.23 4.59
CA ALA A 254 0.24 -17.61 4.29
C ALA A 254 -0.67 -18.60 5.01
N VAL A 255 -1.00 -18.35 6.29
CA VAL A 255 -1.96 -19.18 7.05
C VAL A 255 -3.36 -19.14 6.42
N ALA A 256 -3.81 -17.97 5.97
CA ALA A 256 -5.13 -17.82 5.36
C ALA A 256 -5.23 -18.37 3.92
N CYS A 257 -4.11 -18.43 3.21
CA CYS A 257 -4.04 -18.82 1.80
C CYS A 257 -2.82 -19.74 1.55
N PRO A 258 -2.82 -20.97 2.08
CA PRO A 258 -1.65 -21.86 2.04
C PRO A 258 -1.27 -22.34 0.63
N ASP A 259 -2.16 -22.16 -0.34
CA ASP A 259 -1.97 -22.50 -1.76
C ASP A 259 -1.44 -21.33 -2.59
N ARG A 260 -1.11 -20.18 -1.96
CA ARG A 260 -0.66 -18.97 -2.66
C ARG A 260 0.74 -18.56 -2.21
N PRO A 261 1.66 -18.24 -3.16
CA PRO A 261 2.97 -17.71 -2.80
C PRO A 261 2.85 -16.39 -2.04
N VAL A 262 3.58 -16.23 -0.95
CA VAL A 262 3.59 -14.99 -0.17
C VAL A 262 4.98 -14.36 -0.25
N LEU A 263 5.01 -13.05 -0.56
CA LEU A 263 6.20 -12.24 -0.61
C LEU A 263 6.10 -11.13 0.42
N ALA A 264 7.01 -11.08 1.39
CA ALA A 264 7.11 -10.00 2.36
C ALA A 264 8.26 -9.06 1.99
N LEU A 265 7.96 -7.79 1.75
CA LEU A 265 8.96 -6.75 1.53
C LEU A 265 9.03 -5.86 2.76
N ALA A 266 10.21 -5.73 3.37
CA ALA A 266 10.43 -4.85 4.51
C ALA A 266 11.70 -4.02 4.33
N GLY A 267 11.69 -2.79 4.83
CA GLY A 267 12.90 -2.03 5.05
C GLY A 267 13.67 -2.58 6.26
N ASP A 268 14.98 -2.36 6.30
CA ASP A 268 15.85 -2.81 7.40
C ASP A 268 15.38 -2.33 8.77
N GLY A 269 15.06 -1.05 8.91
CA GLY A 269 14.54 -0.51 10.17
C GLY A 269 13.16 -1.06 10.54
N SER A 270 12.26 -1.24 9.57
CA SER A 270 10.90 -1.75 9.81
C SER A 270 10.92 -3.22 10.25
N ALA A 271 11.78 -4.05 9.63
CA ALA A 271 11.90 -5.46 9.95
C ALA A 271 12.30 -5.72 11.40
N MET A 272 13.04 -4.80 12.03
CA MET A 272 13.50 -4.95 13.42
C MET A 272 12.37 -4.85 14.45
N TYR A 273 11.21 -4.29 14.11
CA TYR A 273 10.09 -4.19 15.05
C TYR A 273 9.44 -5.54 15.39
N THR A 274 9.44 -6.47 14.40
CA THR A 274 8.72 -7.76 14.51
C THR A 274 9.51 -8.91 13.88
N ASN A 275 10.85 -8.86 13.95
CA ASN A 275 11.72 -9.89 13.37
C ASN A 275 11.45 -11.29 13.92
N GLN A 276 10.86 -11.45 15.11
CA GLN A 276 10.43 -12.72 15.66
C GLN A 276 9.35 -13.43 14.82
N ALA A 277 8.69 -12.72 13.91
CA ALA A 277 7.79 -13.35 12.94
C ALA A 277 8.53 -14.34 12.03
N LEU A 278 9.84 -14.20 11.83
CA LEU A 278 10.67 -15.14 11.08
C LEU A 278 10.67 -16.53 11.76
N TRP A 279 10.75 -16.55 13.11
CA TRP A 279 10.64 -17.79 13.86
C TRP A 279 9.27 -18.46 13.64
N THR A 280 8.19 -17.69 13.67
CA THR A 280 6.85 -18.22 13.41
C THR A 280 6.74 -18.81 12.00
N MET A 281 7.33 -18.13 10.98
CA MET A 281 7.34 -18.64 9.60
C MET A 281 8.02 -20.00 9.52
N VAL A 282 9.14 -20.21 10.24
CA VAL A 282 9.87 -21.48 10.29
C VAL A 282 9.10 -22.53 11.08
N ASN A 283 8.58 -22.17 12.26
CA ASN A 283 7.85 -23.10 13.14
C ASN A 283 6.59 -23.68 12.47
N GLU A 284 5.92 -22.88 11.64
CA GLU A 284 4.69 -23.27 10.93
C GLU A 284 4.97 -23.72 9.48
N ASP A 285 6.24 -23.85 9.06
CA ASP A 285 6.67 -24.23 7.70
C ASP A 285 5.94 -23.46 6.59
N LEU A 286 5.84 -22.13 6.74
CA LEU A 286 5.08 -21.27 5.84
C LEU A 286 5.89 -20.93 4.57
N ASP A 287 5.27 -21.06 3.40
CA ASP A 287 5.87 -20.69 2.12
C ASP A 287 5.88 -19.16 1.94
N ILE A 288 6.88 -18.52 2.54
CA ILE A 288 7.04 -17.06 2.54
C ILE A 288 8.46 -16.70 2.08
N THR A 289 8.56 -15.90 1.03
CA THR A 289 9.82 -15.26 0.64
C THR A 289 9.89 -13.87 1.27
N VAL A 290 10.81 -13.67 2.23
CA VAL A 290 11.09 -12.39 2.87
C VAL A 290 12.22 -11.68 2.12
N ILE A 291 12.00 -10.41 1.74
CA ILE A 291 13.02 -9.54 1.14
C ILE A 291 13.24 -8.36 2.09
N ILE A 292 14.44 -8.25 2.64
CA ILE A 292 14.85 -7.07 3.41
C ILE A 292 15.64 -6.15 2.50
N LEU A 293 15.09 -4.95 2.23
CA LEU A 293 15.81 -3.91 1.51
C LEU A 293 16.70 -3.15 2.51
N ASN A 294 17.94 -3.62 2.63
CA ASN A 294 18.90 -3.08 3.57
C ASN A 294 19.65 -1.89 2.95
N ASN A 295 19.18 -0.68 3.23
CA ASN A 295 19.81 0.58 2.85
C ASN A 295 20.61 1.22 3.99
N ARG A 296 20.63 0.60 5.17
CA ARG A 296 21.32 1.01 6.40
C ARG A 296 20.89 2.39 6.91
N SER A 297 19.59 2.72 6.76
CA SER A 297 19.12 4.06 7.12
C SER A 297 17.62 4.11 7.32
N TYR A 298 17.15 4.81 8.33
CA TYR A 298 15.77 5.28 8.41
C TYR A 298 15.55 6.42 7.39
N ALA A 299 15.55 6.05 6.09
CA ALA A 299 15.55 7.01 4.99
C ALA A 299 14.34 7.96 5.00
N ILE A 300 13.15 7.46 5.36
CA ILE A 300 11.95 8.31 5.47
C ILE A 300 12.09 9.35 6.57
N LEU A 301 12.69 9.01 7.71
CA LEU A 301 12.90 9.95 8.80
C LEU A 301 13.94 11.02 8.43
N ASN A 302 14.94 10.67 7.62
CA ASN A 302 15.85 11.68 7.07
C ASN A 302 15.11 12.67 6.16
N VAL A 303 14.15 12.19 5.34
CA VAL A 303 13.32 13.07 4.51
C VAL A 303 12.47 14.00 5.38
N GLU A 304 11.85 13.48 6.44
CA GLU A 304 10.99 14.26 7.33
C GLU A 304 11.82 15.29 8.13
N LEU A 305 13.02 14.93 8.56
CA LEU A 305 13.92 15.85 9.28
C LEU A 305 14.27 17.10 8.42
N GLU A 306 14.56 16.89 7.14
CA GLU A 306 14.79 18.01 6.20
C GLU A 306 13.51 18.80 5.94
N ARG A 307 12.34 18.12 5.83
CA ARG A 307 11.05 18.80 5.56
C ARG A 307 10.60 19.73 6.68
N VAL A 308 10.93 19.42 7.94
CA VAL A 308 10.61 20.29 9.09
C VAL A 308 11.69 21.36 9.33
N GLY A 309 12.69 21.48 8.45
CA GLY A 309 13.73 22.50 8.56
C GLY A 309 14.75 22.25 9.66
N ALA A 310 14.93 21.00 10.11
CA ALA A 310 15.90 20.63 11.12
C ALA A 310 17.32 20.46 10.55
N GLU A 311 17.71 21.34 9.64
CA GLU A 311 19.02 21.30 8.93
C GLU A 311 20.23 21.34 9.88
N GLY A 312 20.05 21.94 11.05
CA GLY A 312 21.07 22.03 12.11
C GLY A 312 21.15 20.82 13.02
N ALA A 313 20.49 19.70 12.71
CA ALA A 313 20.53 18.50 13.52
C ALA A 313 21.97 18.04 13.77
N GLY A 314 22.37 17.94 15.05
CA GLY A 314 23.70 17.54 15.48
C GLY A 314 24.02 16.08 15.09
N SER A 315 25.29 15.70 15.21
CA SER A 315 25.76 14.34 14.90
C SER A 315 24.99 13.26 15.65
N LYS A 316 24.61 13.50 16.90
CA LYS A 316 23.86 12.56 17.73
C LYS A 316 22.43 12.33 17.20
N ALA A 317 21.74 13.37 16.72
CA ALA A 317 20.43 13.21 16.11
C ALA A 317 20.52 12.41 14.80
N LYS A 318 21.53 12.68 13.98
CA LYS A 318 21.79 11.97 12.72
C LYS A 318 22.14 10.50 12.96
N SER A 319 22.91 10.18 14.02
CA SER A 319 23.26 8.79 14.34
C SER A 319 22.05 7.94 14.73
N GLN A 320 20.97 8.54 15.21
CA GLN A 320 19.71 7.81 15.50
C GLN A 320 18.99 7.33 14.22
N LEU A 321 19.33 7.91 13.07
CA LEU A 321 18.74 7.58 11.77
C LEU A 321 19.67 6.72 10.91
N ASP A 322 20.86 6.40 11.42
CA ASP A 322 21.89 5.60 10.77
C ASP A 322 21.86 4.17 11.33
N LEU A 323 21.71 3.17 10.46
CA LEU A 323 21.70 1.75 10.79
C LEU A 323 22.97 1.05 10.28
N SER A 324 24.04 1.81 9.99
CA SER A 324 25.29 1.27 9.47
C SER A 324 26.29 0.86 10.56
N GLU A 325 26.15 1.40 11.80
CA GLU A 325 27.09 1.15 12.90
C GLU A 325 26.37 0.96 14.25
N PRO A 326 26.31 -0.28 14.77
CA PRO A 326 26.74 -1.51 14.10
C PRO A 326 25.75 -1.91 12.97
N PRO A 327 26.23 -2.55 11.89
CA PRO A 327 25.36 -3.03 10.84
C PRO A 327 24.53 -4.22 11.37
N ILE A 328 23.26 -4.29 10.97
CA ILE A 328 22.43 -5.43 11.27
C ILE A 328 22.74 -6.55 10.27
N ASP A 329 23.06 -7.73 10.77
CA ASP A 329 23.26 -8.95 9.96
C ASP A 329 21.93 -9.72 9.90
N PHE A 330 21.11 -9.44 8.89
CA PHE A 330 19.83 -10.10 8.72
C PHE A 330 19.95 -11.57 8.35
N VAL A 331 21.07 -11.99 7.75
CA VAL A 331 21.32 -13.41 7.44
C VAL A 331 21.55 -14.16 8.73
N ALA A 332 22.45 -13.70 9.59
CA ALA A 332 22.69 -14.33 10.90
C ALA A 332 21.43 -14.32 11.77
N LEU A 333 20.67 -13.21 11.76
CA LEU A 333 19.39 -13.09 12.48
C LEU A 333 18.39 -14.15 12.02
N ALA A 334 18.18 -14.33 10.72
CA ALA A 334 17.26 -15.32 10.17
C ALA A 334 17.74 -16.76 10.43
N GLN A 335 19.03 -17.03 10.24
CA GLN A 335 19.63 -18.35 10.48
C GLN A 335 19.53 -18.76 11.96
N SER A 336 19.66 -17.83 12.89
CA SER A 336 19.48 -18.11 14.33
C SER A 336 18.07 -18.56 14.68
N GLN A 337 17.09 -18.23 13.83
CA GLN A 337 15.69 -18.64 13.93
C GLN A 337 15.35 -19.86 13.05
N GLY A 338 16.35 -20.49 12.41
CA GLY A 338 16.19 -21.67 11.57
C GLY A 338 15.82 -21.41 10.11
N MET A 339 15.78 -20.13 9.69
CA MET A 339 15.38 -19.75 8.32
C MET A 339 16.55 -19.80 7.34
N THR A 340 16.33 -20.33 6.14
CA THR A 340 17.28 -20.21 5.04
C THR A 340 17.41 -18.76 4.59
N ALA A 341 18.65 -18.24 4.60
CA ALA A 341 18.88 -16.83 4.30
C ALA A 341 20.12 -16.60 3.44
N THR A 342 20.08 -15.57 2.60
CA THR A 342 21.19 -15.14 1.76
C THR A 342 21.27 -13.63 1.63
N SER A 343 22.49 -13.07 1.56
CA SER A 343 22.72 -11.65 1.32
C SER A 343 23.23 -11.43 -0.10
N VAL A 344 22.69 -10.43 -0.80
CA VAL A 344 23.03 -10.11 -2.19
C VAL A 344 23.18 -8.61 -2.42
N SER A 345 24.15 -8.23 -3.28
CA SER A 345 24.45 -6.84 -3.63
C SER A 345 24.50 -6.58 -5.14
N THR A 346 24.19 -7.61 -5.96
CA THR A 346 24.13 -7.50 -7.42
C THR A 346 22.77 -7.94 -7.94
N SER A 347 22.30 -7.33 -9.05
CA SER A 347 21.02 -7.69 -9.66
C SER A 347 20.98 -9.17 -10.08
N ARG A 348 22.07 -9.72 -10.63
CA ARG A 348 22.16 -11.15 -10.98
C ARG A 348 22.02 -12.06 -9.74
N GLY A 349 22.68 -11.68 -8.65
CA GLY A 349 22.57 -12.41 -7.37
C GLY A 349 21.15 -12.40 -6.85
N PHE A 350 20.50 -11.23 -6.85
CA PHE A 350 19.13 -11.07 -6.43
C PHE A 350 18.14 -11.86 -7.29
N ASN A 351 18.24 -11.74 -8.62
CA ASN A 351 17.37 -12.49 -9.54
C ASN A 351 17.41 -13.98 -9.25
N ARG A 352 18.65 -14.55 -9.14
CA ARG A 352 18.83 -15.98 -8.86
C ARG A 352 18.30 -16.38 -7.47
N ALA A 353 18.52 -15.54 -6.45
CA ALA A 353 18.04 -15.83 -5.10
C ALA A 353 16.49 -15.85 -5.07
N LEU A 354 15.86 -14.89 -5.75
CA LEU A 354 14.39 -14.79 -5.83
C LEU A 354 13.78 -15.95 -6.64
N GLU A 355 14.38 -16.30 -7.78
CA GLU A 355 13.96 -17.49 -8.55
C GLU A 355 14.07 -18.78 -7.75
N ASN A 356 15.13 -18.94 -6.97
CA ASN A 356 15.31 -20.12 -6.13
C ASN A 356 14.28 -20.16 -5.00
N ALA A 357 14.04 -19.03 -4.32
CA ALA A 357 13.04 -18.95 -3.27
C ALA A 357 11.63 -19.31 -3.77
N PHE A 358 11.24 -18.83 -4.96
CA PHE A 358 9.94 -19.19 -5.54
C PHE A 358 9.82 -20.65 -6.04
N ARG A 359 10.93 -21.36 -6.18
CA ARG A 359 10.94 -22.79 -6.59
C ARG A 359 11.01 -23.76 -5.43
N GLN A 360 11.46 -23.31 -4.28
CA GLN A 360 11.65 -24.13 -3.10
C GLN A 360 10.61 -23.76 -2.05
N PRO A 361 9.65 -24.64 -1.74
CA PRO A 361 8.70 -24.38 -0.66
C PRO A 361 9.38 -24.11 0.67
N GLY A 362 8.71 -23.38 1.53
CA GLY A 362 9.20 -23.03 2.86
C GLY A 362 9.70 -21.58 2.98
N PRO A 363 10.09 -21.17 4.19
CA PRO A 363 10.44 -19.78 4.46
C PRO A 363 11.88 -19.46 4.03
N HIS A 364 12.03 -18.40 3.24
CA HIS A 364 13.32 -17.90 2.76
C HIS A 364 13.50 -16.42 3.06
N LEU A 365 14.73 -16.00 3.41
CA LEU A 365 15.07 -14.58 3.54
C LEU A 365 16.15 -14.19 2.53
N ILE A 366 15.92 -13.10 1.81
CA ILE A 366 16.87 -12.46 0.90
C ILE A 366 17.17 -11.05 1.44
N GLU A 367 18.37 -10.85 1.96
CA GLU A 367 18.86 -9.53 2.27
C GLU A 367 19.40 -8.87 1.01
N ALA A 368 18.72 -7.84 0.53
CA ALA A 368 19.12 -7.04 -0.62
C ALA A 368 19.87 -5.79 -0.15
N ILE A 369 21.20 -5.78 -0.28
CA ILE A 369 22.03 -4.61 0.04
C ILE A 369 21.88 -3.59 -1.07
N VAL A 370 21.20 -2.48 -0.76
CA VAL A 370 20.92 -1.41 -1.71
C VAL A 370 21.47 -0.06 -1.21
N PRO A 371 21.84 0.87 -2.10
CA PRO A 371 22.21 2.21 -1.69
C PRO A 371 20.98 2.95 -1.14
N SER A 372 21.17 3.78 -0.11
CA SER A 372 20.14 4.74 0.29
C SER A 372 20.01 5.82 -0.80
N GLU A 373 18.81 5.98 -1.36
CA GLU A 373 18.56 6.94 -2.45
C GLU A 373 18.38 8.38 -1.96
N PHE A 374 17.97 8.53 -0.69
CA PHE A 374 17.74 9.83 -0.05
C PHE A 374 18.96 10.23 0.79
N LYS A 375 20.07 10.60 0.13
CA LYS A 375 21.30 11.11 0.74
C LYS A 375 21.84 12.35 -0.01
N GLY A 376 22.57 13.20 0.70
CA GLY A 376 23.30 14.33 0.12
C GLY A 376 22.39 15.34 -0.59
N LEU A 377 22.76 15.77 -1.79
CA LEU A 377 22.03 16.80 -2.54
C LEU A 377 20.59 16.42 -2.90
N LYS A 378 20.31 15.13 -3.16
CA LYS A 378 18.93 14.67 -3.45
C LYS A 378 18.02 14.88 -2.26
N LEU A 379 18.50 14.54 -1.06
CA LEU A 379 17.75 14.74 0.18
C LEU A 379 17.47 16.22 0.42
N LYS A 380 18.51 17.07 0.30
CA LYS A 380 18.40 18.53 0.49
C LYS A 380 17.51 19.21 -0.54
N ALA A 381 17.52 18.74 -1.78
CA ALA A 381 16.70 19.32 -2.85
C ALA A 381 15.22 18.96 -2.74
N LEU A 382 14.87 17.84 -2.10
CA LEU A 382 13.49 17.34 -2.07
C LEU A 382 12.48 18.33 -1.44
N PRO A 383 12.73 18.95 -0.27
CA PRO A 383 11.82 19.96 0.28
C PRO A 383 11.60 21.15 -0.64
N HIS A 384 12.65 21.63 -1.31
CA HIS A 384 12.56 22.72 -2.27
C HIS A 384 11.75 22.34 -3.52
N ILE A 385 11.93 21.11 -4.03
CA ILE A 385 11.13 20.60 -5.15
C ILE A 385 9.67 20.48 -4.75
N LEU A 386 9.39 19.94 -3.57
CA LEU A 386 8.01 19.80 -3.05
C LEU A 386 7.35 21.17 -2.82
N GLY A 387 8.08 22.12 -2.21
CA GLY A 387 7.58 23.48 -2.00
C GLY A 387 7.32 24.25 -3.31
N ALA A 388 8.08 23.94 -4.36
CA ALA A 388 7.86 24.56 -5.67
C ALA A 388 6.62 24.01 -6.40
N LEU A 389 6.10 22.82 -6.04
CA LEU A 389 4.90 22.25 -6.69
C LEU A 389 3.67 23.13 -6.54
N ASP A 390 3.53 23.85 -5.43
CA ASP A 390 2.42 24.77 -5.15
C ASP A 390 2.51 26.06 -6.01
N SER A 391 3.68 26.37 -6.58
CA SER A 391 3.94 27.61 -7.31
C SER A 391 4.08 27.44 -8.83
N VAL A 392 4.09 26.21 -9.34
CA VAL A 392 4.24 25.95 -10.78
C VAL A 392 2.91 25.53 -11.43
N PRO A 393 2.70 25.81 -12.74
CA PRO A 393 1.51 25.38 -13.45
C PRO A 393 1.29 23.85 -13.35
N ALA A 394 0.03 23.44 -13.24
CA ALA A 394 -0.37 22.04 -13.05
C ALA A 394 0.28 21.02 -14.02
N PRO A 395 0.48 21.31 -15.34
CA PRO A 395 1.17 20.40 -16.24
C PRO A 395 2.64 20.17 -15.86
N LEU A 396 3.33 21.21 -15.39
CA LEU A 396 4.72 21.13 -14.96
C LEU A 396 4.84 20.40 -13.62
N ALA A 397 3.95 20.67 -12.67
CA ALA A 397 3.85 19.97 -11.41
C ALA A 397 3.64 18.45 -11.62
N LYS A 398 2.75 18.06 -12.54
CA LYS A 398 2.53 16.66 -12.95
C LYS A 398 3.78 16.02 -13.57
N ALA A 399 4.54 16.76 -14.39
CA ALA A 399 5.79 16.28 -14.98
C ALA A 399 6.89 16.08 -13.93
N ILE A 400 7.00 16.99 -12.95
CA ILE A 400 7.91 16.87 -11.81
C ILE A 400 7.54 15.65 -10.96
N LYS A 401 6.24 15.48 -10.64
CA LYS A 401 5.75 14.31 -9.89
C LYS A 401 6.19 13.00 -10.51
N LYS A 402 6.02 12.82 -11.84
CA LYS A 402 6.44 11.62 -12.56
C LYS A 402 7.95 11.31 -12.44
N LYS A 403 8.77 12.32 -12.21
CA LYS A 403 10.23 12.14 -12.05
C LYS A 403 10.65 11.84 -10.61
N VAL A 404 9.87 12.31 -9.64
CA VAL A 404 10.21 12.21 -8.20
C VAL A 404 9.54 10.99 -7.56
N ALA A 405 8.31 10.70 -7.95
CA ALA A 405 7.54 9.53 -7.50
C ALA A 405 6.64 9.06 -8.67
N PRO A 406 7.14 8.21 -9.53
CA PRO A 406 6.40 7.67 -10.67
C PRO A 406 5.27 6.73 -10.26
#